data_4288420ded00cfd47ca6e17fc5bd2264
#
_entry.id   4288420ded00cfd47ca6e17fc5bd2264
#
_cell.length_a   1.000
_cell.length_b   1.000
_cell.length_c   1.000
_cell.angle_alpha   90.00
_cell.angle_beta   90.00
_cell.angle_gamma   90.00
#
_symmetry.space_group_name_H-M   'P 1'
#
loop_
_entity.id
_entity.type
_entity.pdbx_description
1 polymer ?
#
loop_
_entity_poly.entity_id
_entity_poly.type
_entity_poly.pdbx_seq_one_letter_code
_entity_poly.pdbx_strand_id
1 'polypeptide(L)'
;MSDTLHDTSILKDIPIFSSLSDAELLGILESPDNGIEEFTAKDTIIRESEIGDCMYVLLEGVAEVTFRSGGGGREVTIATLRAGDFFGDVSLMPENTDRRNASVRAIHPCKVFRIDKKHVLMSVQGDIDESEEITIRRQSPMEQEIVELLRGMRLFNSLTQEELMNIGNWTELVTVGPGDFVLKEAEEGEVLYVVLNGTVEIFTQDDDGKLSILAEHGRGNYFGEQALLPGSSGKRNAYARSNDEVKLIQVPKDFFRLVINRDSVLYDALKKIGEAQKKEIDDIQKS
;
A
#
# COMPACT_ATOMS: atom_id res chain seq x y z
N MET A 1 25.43 28.04 0.12
CA MET A 1 24.76 28.68 1.27
C MET A 1 23.61 27.75 1.61
N SER A 2 23.64 27.08 2.75
CA SER A 2 22.55 26.21 3.16
C SER A 2 21.34 27.10 3.50
N ASP A 3 20.28 27.02 2.71
CA ASP A 3 19.00 27.61 3.07
C ASP A 3 18.51 26.90 4.34
N THR A 4 18.74 27.52 5.49
CA THR A 4 18.30 26.98 6.78
C THR A 4 16.84 27.41 6.94
N LEU A 5 15.92 26.45 7.00
CA LEU A 5 14.52 26.70 7.34
C LEU A 5 14.43 27.05 8.83
N HIS A 6 13.86 28.21 9.15
CA HIS A 6 13.61 28.65 10.54
C HIS A 6 12.12 28.75 10.87
N ASP A 7 11.25 28.47 9.92
CA ASP A 7 9.79 28.54 10.08
C ASP A 7 9.21 27.21 10.56
N THR A 8 8.96 27.10 11.86
CA THR A 8 8.38 25.91 12.47
C THR A 8 6.93 25.62 12.02
N SER A 9 6.25 26.60 11.43
CA SER A 9 4.88 26.42 10.94
C SER A 9 4.76 25.30 9.89
N ILE A 10 5.81 25.08 9.11
CA ILE A 10 5.89 24.02 8.10
C ILE A 10 5.71 22.61 8.69
N LEU A 11 6.16 22.40 9.94
CA LEU A 11 6.05 21.12 10.63
C LEU A 11 4.84 21.04 11.56
N LYS A 12 4.33 22.17 12.06
CA LYS A 12 3.21 22.21 13.02
C LYS A 12 1.90 21.63 12.46
N ASP A 13 1.67 21.81 11.18
CA ASP A 13 0.46 21.32 10.51
C ASP A 13 0.53 19.83 10.17
N ILE A 14 1.69 19.20 10.39
CA ILE A 14 1.86 17.76 10.18
C ILE A 14 1.45 17.02 11.46
N PRO A 15 0.45 16.12 11.41
CA PRO A 15 -0.10 15.47 12.60
C PRO A 15 0.92 14.81 13.53
N ILE A 16 1.98 14.19 12.97
CA ILE A 16 3.06 13.50 13.71
C ILE A 16 3.85 14.47 14.61
N PHE A 17 3.94 15.74 14.23
CA PHE A 17 4.70 16.76 14.94
C PHE A 17 3.83 17.73 15.73
N SER A 18 2.51 17.57 15.71
CA SER A 18 1.55 18.50 16.31
C SER A 18 1.68 18.64 17.84
N SER A 19 2.22 17.61 18.52
CA SER A 19 2.46 17.61 19.98
C SER A 19 3.78 18.23 20.37
N LEU A 20 4.68 18.50 19.41
CA LEU A 20 6.01 19.03 19.71
C LEU A 20 5.97 20.54 19.97
N SER A 21 6.82 20.98 20.90
CA SER A 21 7.07 22.39 21.18
C SER A 21 7.87 23.06 20.05
N ASP A 22 7.81 24.40 19.97
CA ASP A 22 8.57 25.16 18.98
C ASP A 22 10.09 24.91 19.07
N ALA A 23 10.62 24.65 20.26
CA ALA A 23 12.04 24.33 20.44
C ALA A 23 12.42 22.97 19.86
N GLU A 24 11.55 21.96 20.00
CA GLU A 24 11.74 20.63 19.41
C GLU A 24 11.60 20.66 17.88
N LEU A 25 10.61 21.40 17.37
CA LEU A 25 10.45 21.61 15.94
C LEU A 25 11.66 22.32 15.32
N LEU A 26 12.19 23.34 16.00
CA LEU A 26 13.40 24.02 15.56
C LEU A 26 14.61 23.08 15.55
N GLY A 27 14.72 22.20 16.56
CA GLY A 27 15.75 21.16 16.59
C GLY A 27 15.69 20.19 15.40
N ILE A 28 14.48 19.88 14.90
CA ILE A 28 14.30 19.08 13.67
C ILE A 28 14.77 19.88 12.45
N LEU A 29 14.38 21.15 12.34
CA LEU A 29 14.74 22.01 11.19
C LEU A 29 16.25 22.26 11.09
N GLU A 30 16.94 22.38 12.23
CA GLU A 30 18.38 22.68 12.32
C GLU A 30 19.26 21.43 12.37
N SER A 31 18.67 20.22 12.43
CA SER A 31 19.45 18.99 12.50
C SER A 31 20.28 18.79 11.23
N PRO A 32 21.56 18.41 11.36
CA PRO A 32 22.43 18.15 10.20
C PRO A 32 22.02 16.91 9.39
N ASP A 33 21.15 16.05 9.94
CA ASP A 33 20.62 14.87 9.26
C ASP A 33 19.40 15.19 8.38
N ASN A 34 18.87 16.40 8.52
CA ASN A 34 17.74 16.91 7.77
C ASN A 34 18.21 17.98 6.77
N GLY A 35 17.46 18.22 5.73
CA GLY A 35 17.88 19.23 4.76
C GLY A 35 16.95 19.36 3.57
N ILE A 36 17.26 20.36 2.76
CA ILE A 36 16.55 20.65 1.53
C ILE A 36 17.18 19.84 0.40
N GLU A 37 16.31 19.17 -0.36
CA GLU A 37 16.65 18.47 -1.59
C GLU A 37 15.83 19.03 -2.76
N GLU A 38 16.44 19.07 -3.94
CA GLU A 38 15.82 19.58 -5.17
C GLU A 38 15.74 18.47 -6.22
N PHE A 39 14.59 18.37 -6.86
CA PHE A 39 14.32 17.40 -7.92
C PHE A 39 13.84 18.11 -9.17
N THR A 40 14.32 17.66 -10.33
CA THR A 40 13.84 18.15 -11.61
C THR A 40 12.54 17.42 -12.01
N ALA A 41 11.83 17.99 -12.99
CA ALA A 41 10.61 17.34 -13.50
C ALA A 41 10.93 15.92 -14.02
N LYS A 42 10.09 14.94 -13.67
CA LYS A 42 10.16 13.49 -13.92
C LYS A 42 11.12 12.73 -13.02
N ASP A 43 11.87 13.36 -12.11
CA ASP A 43 12.67 12.65 -11.14
C ASP A 43 11.76 11.86 -10.19
N THR A 44 12.22 10.68 -9.80
CA THR A 44 11.57 9.86 -8.76
C THR A 44 12.15 10.25 -7.41
N ILE A 45 11.30 10.77 -6.51
CA ILE A 45 11.67 11.17 -5.14
C ILE A 45 11.62 9.94 -4.23
N ILE A 46 10.56 9.17 -4.34
CA ILE A 46 10.37 7.89 -3.63
C ILE A 46 10.02 6.81 -4.63
N ARG A 47 10.59 5.62 -4.47
CA ARG A 47 10.24 4.43 -5.26
C ARG A 47 9.54 3.40 -4.39
N GLU A 48 8.41 2.89 -4.87
CA GLU A 48 7.66 1.80 -4.24
C GLU A 48 8.57 0.61 -3.92
N SER A 49 8.35 -0.02 -2.76
CA SER A 49 9.09 -1.17 -2.23
C SER A 49 10.54 -0.92 -1.76
N GLU A 50 11.10 0.27 -1.96
CA GLU A 50 12.39 0.64 -1.35
C GLU A 50 12.24 0.80 0.17
N ILE A 51 13.34 0.64 0.90
CA ILE A 51 13.36 0.90 2.36
C ILE A 51 13.28 2.41 2.61
N GLY A 52 12.35 2.82 3.49
CA GLY A 52 12.18 4.20 3.89
C GLY A 52 13.02 4.56 5.10
N ASP A 53 13.88 5.56 4.96
CA ASP A 53 14.74 6.12 6.02
C ASP A 53 14.41 7.58 6.37
N CYS A 54 13.46 8.19 5.69
CA CYS A 54 13.08 9.58 5.84
C CYS A 54 11.65 9.83 5.39
N MET A 55 11.10 10.99 5.76
CA MET A 55 9.91 11.57 5.12
C MET A 55 10.26 12.90 4.48
N TYR A 56 9.34 13.44 3.70
CA TYR A 56 9.51 14.68 2.98
C TYR A 56 8.33 15.62 3.20
N VAL A 57 8.63 16.91 3.28
CA VAL A 57 7.64 18.00 3.18
C VAL A 57 7.89 18.72 1.86
N LEU A 58 6.88 18.84 1.02
CA LEU A 58 6.98 19.55 -0.26
C LEU A 58 6.93 21.06 -0.01
N LEU A 59 8.05 21.74 -0.24
CA LEU A 59 8.14 23.19 -0.06
C LEU A 59 7.70 23.96 -1.31
N GLU A 60 8.11 23.46 -2.48
CA GLU A 60 7.79 24.06 -3.78
C GLU A 60 7.59 22.97 -4.83
N GLY A 61 6.77 23.24 -5.85
CA GLY A 61 6.56 22.37 -6.99
C GLY A 61 5.29 21.55 -6.90
N VAL A 62 5.23 20.51 -7.74
CA VAL A 62 4.10 19.56 -7.79
C VAL A 62 4.65 18.16 -8.05
N ALA A 63 4.21 17.20 -7.25
CA ALA A 63 4.55 15.79 -7.42
C ALA A 63 3.28 14.94 -7.54
N GLU A 64 3.41 13.75 -8.12
CA GLU A 64 2.35 12.75 -8.19
C GLU A 64 2.74 11.53 -7.35
N VAL A 65 1.76 10.96 -6.66
CA VAL A 65 1.89 9.67 -6.01
C VAL A 65 1.31 8.62 -6.93
N THR A 66 2.10 7.61 -7.26
CA THR A 66 1.69 6.51 -8.11
C THR A 66 1.75 5.19 -7.37
N PHE A 67 0.84 4.29 -7.69
CA PHE A 67 0.70 2.97 -7.10
C PHE A 67 0.61 1.92 -8.20
N ARG A 68 1.29 0.76 -8.02
CA ARG A 68 1.16 -0.40 -8.90
C ARG A 68 0.31 -1.48 -8.23
N SER A 69 -0.71 -1.93 -8.96
CA SER A 69 -1.52 -3.06 -8.55
C SER A 69 -0.83 -4.37 -8.93
N GLY A 70 -0.40 -5.14 -7.91
CA GLY A 70 0.15 -6.49 -8.09
C GLY A 70 1.37 -6.60 -9.02
N GLY A 71 2.17 -7.63 -8.91
CA GLY A 71 3.46 -7.79 -9.60
C GLY A 71 3.44 -7.62 -11.13
N GLY A 72 3.62 -6.39 -11.59
CA GLY A 72 3.62 -6.01 -13.00
C GLY A 72 2.36 -5.27 -13.47
N GLY A 73 1.43 -4.97 -12.56
CA GLY A 73 0.19 -4.24 -12.85
C GLY A 73 0.40 -2.80 -13.32
N ARG A 74 -0.70 -2.22 -13.82
CA ARG A 74 -0.76 -0.84 -14.31
C ARG A 74 -0.43 0.15 -13.19
N GLU A 75 0.44 1.12 -13.48
CA GLU A 75 0.73 2.25 -12.60
C GLU A 75 -0.41 3.27 -12.68
N VAL A 76 -0.94 3.69 -11.53
CA VAL A 76 -2.06 4.63 -11.43
C VAL A 76 -1.68 5.79 -10.52
N THR A 77 -1.95 7.02 -10.94
CA THR A 77 -1.79 8.20 -10.09
C THR A 77 -2.93 8.25 -9.07
N ILE A 78 -2.59 8.16 -7.78
CA ILE A 78 -3.55 8.12 -6.67
C ILE A 78 -3.70 9.47 -5.99
N ALA A 79 -2.68 10.33 -6.02
CA ALA A 79 -2.71 11.67 -5.46
C ALA A 79 -1.77 12.61 -6.21
N THR A 80 -2.05 13.91 -6.09
CA THR A 80 -1.17 15.00 -6.52
C THR A 80 -0.81 15.82 -5.30
N LEU A 81 0.49 15.98 -5.05
CA LEU A 81 1.06 16.72 -3.94
C LEU A 81 1.45 18.13 -4.37
N ARG A 82 1.23 19.09 -3.46
CA ARG A 82 1.54 20.51 -3.64
C ARG A 82 2.34 21.03 -2.46
N ALA A 83 2.84 22.24 -2.55
CA ALA A 83 3.53 22.90 -1.45
C ALA A 83 2.67 22.87 -0.16
N GLY A 84 3.28 22.45 0.95
CA GLY A 84 2.65 22.18 2.24
C GLY A 84 2.27 20.71 2.49
N ASP A 85 2.18 19.89 1.44
CA ASP A 85 1.91 18.46 1.62
C ASP A 85 3.16 17.72 2.09
N PHE A 86 2.97 16.62 2.82
CA PHE A 86 4.03 15.72 3.27
C PHE A 86 3.80 14.30 2.76
N PHE A 87 4.86 13.50 2.69
CA PHE A 87 4.80 12.14 2.17
C PHE A 87 6.00 11.29 2.64
N GLY A 88 5.83 9.96 2.57
CA GLY A 88 6.87 9.01 2.98
C GLY A 88 6.88 8.68 4.46
N ASP A 89 6.01 9.28 5.27
CA ASP A 89 5.83 9.07 6.70
C ASP A 89 5.35 7.65 7.04
N VAL A 90 4.43 7.10 6.25
CA VAL A 90 3.79 5.80 6.50
C VAL A 90 4.80 4.66 6.65
N SER A 91 5.88 4.65 5.85
CA SER A 91 6.93 3.62 5.95
C SER A 91 7.84 3.76 7.16
N LEU A 92 7.73 4.85 7.92
CA LEU A 92 8.57 5.12 9.09
C LEU A 92 7.90 4.76 10.41
N MET A 93 6.59 4.51 10.39
CA MET A 93 5.83 4.16 11.58
C MET A 93 6.28 2.80 12.12
N PRO A 94 6.42 2.65 13.47
CA PRO A 94 6.91 1.42 14.10
C PRO A 94 6.12 0.15 13.73
N GLU A 95 4.83 0.32 13.45
CA GLU A 95 3.91 -0.73 13.04
C GLU A 95 4.03 -1.14 11.56
N ASN A 96 4.79 -0.40 10.76
CA ASN A 96 4.93 -0.64 9.32
C ASN A 96 6.25 -1.34 8.94
N THR A 97 6.32 -1.80 7.69
CA THR A 97 7.42 -2.66 7.18
C THR A 97 8.69 -1.93 6.79
N ASP A 98 8.88 -0.66 7.13
CA ASP A 98 9.95 0.21 6.63
C ASP A 98 10.00 0.34 5.08
N ARG A 99 9.04 -0.24 4.33
CA ARG A 99 9.02 -0.18 2.87
C ARG A 99 8.07 0.89 2.36
N ARG A 100 8.48 1.55 1.29
CA ARG A 100 7.69 2.57 0.59
C ARG A 100 6.44 1.94 -0.04
N ASN A 101 5.28 2.46 0.26
CA ASN A 101 3.99 1.95 -0.19
C ASN A 101 3.59 2.41 -1.58
N ALA A 102 4.22 3.45 -2.08
CA ALA A 102 3.95 4.06 -3.38
C ALA A 102 5.20 4.76 -3.90
N SER A 103 5.24 5.04 -5.19
CA SER A 103 6.24 5.91 -5.78
C SER A 103 5.76 7.36 -5.76
N VAL A 104 6.70 8.30 -5.57
CA VAL A 104 6.45 9.75 -5.70
C VAL A 104 7.38 10.30 -6.75
N ARG A 105 6.82 10.99 -7.75
CA ARG A 105 7.56 11.56 -8.87
C ARG A 105 7.24 13.05 -9.05
N ALA A 106 8.25 13.86 -9.28
CA ALA A 106 8.10 15.26 -9.59
C ALA A 106 7.41 15.48 -10.95
N ILE A 107 6.27 16.16 -10.98
CA ILE A 107 5.62 16.63 -12.22
C ILE A 107 6.29 17.91 -12.70
N HIS A 108 6.53 18.84 -11.77
CA HIS A 108 7.31 20.06 -11.97
C HIS A 108 8.54 20.01 -11.08
N PRO A 109 9.55 20.88 -11.29
CA PRO A 109 10.66 20.97 -10.36
C PRO A 109 10.16 21.13 -8.93
N CYS A 110 10.69 20.29 -8.03
CA CYS A 110 10.27 20.23 -6.64
C CYS A 110 11.44 20.59 -5.72
N LYS A 111 11.11 21.35 -4.67
CA LYS A 111 11.98 21.58 -3.53
C LYS A 111 11.32 20.93 -2.32
N VAL A 112 12.02 20.02 -1.65
CA VAL A 112 11.48 19.26 -0.51
C VAL A 112 12.38 19.42 0.70
N PHE A 113 11.80 19.33 1.90
CA PHE A 113 12.55 19.20 3.13
C PHE A 113 12.54 17.73 3.57
N ARG A 114 13.72 17.12 3.59
CA ARG A 114 13.92 15.73 4.04
C ARG A 114 14.06 15.69 5.54
N ILE A 115 13.31 14.82 6.20
CA ILE A 115 13.34 14.58 7.65
C ILE A 115 13.73 13.13 7.90
N ASP A 116 14.82 12.92 8.61
CA ASP A 116 15.35 11.60 8.95
C ASP A 116 14.39 10.82 9.87
N LYS A 117 14.33 9.50 9.68
CA LYS A 117 13.47 8.55 10.42
C LYS A 117 13.59 8.73 11.94
N LYS A 118 14.77 8.98 12.47
CA LYS A 118 14.99 9.14 13.92
C LYS A 118 14.17 10.28 14.53
N HIS A 119 13.97 11.39 13.81
CA HIS A 119 13.17 12.52 14.28
C HIS A 119 11.68 12.23 14.24
N VAL A 120 11.24 11.42 13.27
CA VAL A 120 9.86 10.94 13.18
C VAL A 120 9.57 10.00 14.35
N LEU A 121 10.47 9.05 14.63
CA LEU A 121 10.29 8.09 15.73
C LEU A 121 10.32 8.75 17.11
N MET A 122 11.16 9.77 17.33
CA MET A 122 11.20 10.52 18.58
C MET A 122 9.87 11.23 18.89
N SER A 123 9.16 11.72 17.87
CA SER A 123 7.85 12.37 18.06
C SER A 123 6.72 11.37 18.36
N VAL A 124 6.86 10.12 17.94
CA VAL A 124 5.87 9.05 18.16
C VAL A 124 6.11 8.31 19.48
N GLN A 125 7.37 8.17 19.93
CA GLN A 125 7.74 7.40 21.13
C GLN A 125 7.53 8.17 22.46
N GLY A 126 7.19 9.45 22.42
CA GLY A 126 6.96 10.25 23.62
C GLY A 126 5.79 9.78 24.52
N ASP A 127 4.93 8.92 24.02
CA ASP A 127 3.72 8.44 24.71
C ASP A 127 3.68 6.93 24.98
N ILE A 128 4.80 6.19 24.78
CA ILE A 128 4.80 4.74 25.02
C ILE A 128 5.37 4.43 26.41
N ASP A 129 4.48 4.11 27.34
CA ASP A 129 4.83 3.53 28.65
C ASP A 129 5.34 2.08 28.44
N GLU A 130 6.60 1.82 28.84
CA GLU A 130 7.31 0.54 28.65
C GLU A 130 6.74 -0.63 29.49
N SER A 131 5.54 -0.53 30.08
CA SER A 131 5.04 -1.47 31.08
C SER A 131 4.04 -2.51 30.60
N GLU A 132 3.70 -2.62 29.32
CA GLU A 132 2.90 -3.75 28.83
C GLU A 132 3.79 -4.87 28.27
N GLU A 133 4.13 -5.85 29.13
CA GLU A 133 4.56 -7.18 28.70
C GLU A 133 3.44 -7.82 27.85
N ILE A 134 3.55 -7.65 26.52
CA ILE A 134 2.70 -8.35 25.56
C ILE A 134 3.01 -9.83 25.72
N THR A 135 2.07 -10.57 26.26
CA THR A 135 2.10 -12.04 26.29
C THR A 135 2.06 -12.54 24.86
N ILE A 136 3.24 -12.71 24.25
CA ILE A 136 3.41 -13.23 22.89
C ILE A 136 2.90 -14.66 22.88
N ARG A 137 1.68 -14.87 22.41
CA ARG A 137 1.21 -16.18 22.00
C ARG A 137 2.19 -16.67 20.93
N ARG A 138 2.92 -17.75 21.17
CA ARG A 138 3.85 -18.32 20.18
C ARG A 138 3.05 -18.71 18.95
N GLN A 139 3.11 -17.86 17.91
CA GLN A 139 2.52 -18.16 16.60
C GLN A 139 3.27 -19.33 15.95
N SER A 140 2.55 -20.14 15.20
CA SER A 140 3.19 -21.18 14.38
C SER A 140 4.09 -20.53 13.31
N PRO A 141 5.10 -21.22 12.79
CA PRO A 141 5.95 -20.69 11.71
C PRO A 141 5.12 -20.21 10.50
N MET A 142 4.01 -20.88 10.20
CA MET A 142 3.09 -20.52 9.12
C MET A 142 2.34 -19.21 9.43
N GLU A 143 1.87 -19.01 10.65
CA GLU A 143 1.21 -17.76 11.05
C GLU A 143 2.18 -16.57 10.99
N GLN A 144 3.44 -16.79 11.41
CA GLN A 144 4.48 -15.77 11.29
C GLN A 144 4.74 -15.40 9.81
N GLU A 145 4.82 -16.40 8.93
CA GLU A 145 5.00 -16.18 7.50
C GLU A 145 3.84 -15.37 6.89
N ILE A 146 2.59 -15.67 7.27
CA ILE A 146 1.40 -14.94 6.83
C ILE A 146 1.46 -13.49 7.33
N VAL A 147 1.73 -13.29 8.62
CA VAL A 147 1.82 -11.93 9.21
C VAL A 147 2.90 -11.09 8.53
N GLU A 148 4.08 -11.66 8.30
CA GLU A 148 5.16 -10.96 7.60
C GLU A 148 4.80 -10.61 6.16
N LEU A 149 4.13 -11.54 5.44
CA LEU A 149 3.67 -11.28 4.08
C LEU A 149 2.66 -10.13 4.06
N LEU A 150 1.62 -10.20 4.88
CA LEU A 150 0.54 -9.22 4.92
C LEU A 150 1.03 -7.85 5.40
N ARG A 151 1.95 -7.81 6.37
CA ARG A 151 2.62 -6.58 6.80
C ARG A 151 3.36 -5.89 5.66
N GLY A 152 3.93 -6.65 4.71
CA GLY A 152 4.61 -6.13 3.52
C GLY A 152 3.65 -5.56 2.45
N MET A 153 2.34 -5.70 2.62
CA MET A 153 1.36 -5.32 1.61
C MET A 153 0.66 -4.02 1.99
N ARG A 154 0.65 -3.05 1.08
CA ARG A 154 -0.06 -1.79 1.28
C ARG A 154 -1.52 -1.96 1.71
N LEU A 155 -2.16 -2.99 1.18
CA LEU A 155 -3.56 -3.29 1.49
C LEU A 155 -3.84 -3.37 2.99
N PHE A 156 -2.87 -3.81 3.79
CA PHE A 156 -3.01 -4.05 5.23
C PHE A 156 -2.28 -3.03 6.12
N ASN A 157 -1.75 -1.94 5.54
CA ASN A 157 -1.01 -0.93 6.30
C ASN A 157 -1.83 -0.18 7.35
N SER A 158 -3.16 -0.18 7.20
CA SER A 158 -4.06 0.43 8.20
C SER A 158 -4.32 -0.46 9.42
N LEU A 159 -3.77 -1.69 9.43
CA LEU A 159 -3.90 -2.61 10.55
C LEU A 159 -2.79 -2.38 11.57
N THR A 160 -3.16 -2.40 12.85
CA THR A 160 -2.21 -2.42 13.96
C THR A 160 -1.47 -3.75 14.02
N GLN A 161 -0.36 -3.79 14.76
CA GLN A 161 0.40 -5.02 14.96
C GLN A 161 -0.44 -6.11 15.62
N GLU A 162 -1.29 -5.76 16.58
CA GLU A 162 -2.20 -6.68 17.25
C GLU A 162 -3.23 -7.27 16.27
N GLU A 163 -3.80 -6.44 15.40
CA GLU A 163 -4.75 -6.90 14.37
C GLU A 163 -4.07 -7.83 13.37
N LEU A 164 -2.83 -7.52 12.95
CA LEU A 164 -2.05 -8.40 12.08
C LEU A 164 -1.70 -9.73 12.77
N MET A 165 -1.36 -9.72 14.07
CA MET A 165 -1.11 -10.94 14.82
C MET A 165 -2.37 -11.82 14.97
N ASN A 166 -3.53 -11.20 15.01
CA ASN A 166 -4.82 -11.89 15.10
C ASN A 166 -5.46 -12.19 13.73
N ILE A 167 -4.77 -11.88 12.64
CA ILE A 167 -5.34 -12.02 11.30
C ILE A 167 -5.73 -13.46 10.94
N GLY A 168 -5.06 -14.45 11.53
CA GLY A 168 -5.40 -15.85 11.39
C GLY A 168 -6.83 -16.20 11.84
N ASN A 169 -7.44 -15.36 12.70
CA ASN A 169 -8.84 -15.53 13.12
C ASN A 169 -9.84 -15.10 12.03
N TRP A 170 -9.37 -14.35 11.02
CA TRP A 170 -10.18 -13.75 9.97
C TRP A 170 -9.88 -14.32 8.57
N THR A 171 -8.78 -15.06 8.44
CA THR A 171 -8.29 -15.57 7.15
C THR A 171 -8.22 -17.09 7.16
N GLU A 172 -8.40 -17.68 5.99
CA GLU A 172 -8.26 -19.11 5.76
C GLU A 172 -7.14 -19.36 4.75
N LEU A 173 -6.41 -20.46 4.92
CA LEU A 173 -5.41 -20.91 3.99
C LEU A 173 -5.97 -22.02 3.11
N VAL A 174 -5.91 -21.83 1.79
CA VAL A 174 -6.36 -22.83 0.83
C VAL A 174 -5.24 -23.21 -0.12
N THR A 175 -5.20 -24.49 -0.52
CA THR A 175 -4.29 -24.99 -1.54
C THR A 175 -5.10 -25.35 -2.79
N VAL A 176 -4.63 -24.88 -3.95
CA VAL A 176 -5.27 -25.10 -5.25
C VAL A 176 -4.28 -25.82 -6.15
N GLY A 177 -4.72 -26.87 -6.80
CA GLY A 177 -3.92 -27.69 -7.72
C GLY A 177 -3.61 -26.99 -9.04
N PRO A 178 -2.58 -27.44 -9.78
CA PRO A 178 -2.23 -26.88 -11.07
C PRO A 178 -3.39 -26.96 -12.08
N GLY A 179 -3.71 -25.86 -12.73
CA GLY A 179 -4.78 -25.75 -13.73
C GLY A 179 -6.19 -25.56 -13.18
N ASP A 180 -6.36 -25.61 -11.84
CA ASP A 180 -7.67 -25.44 -11.22
C ASP A 180 -8.07 -23.96 -11.16
N PHE A 181 -9.38 -23.72 -11.30
CA PHE A 181 -9.94 -22.38 -11.17
C PHE A 181 -10.02 -21.94 -9.70
N VAL A 182 -9.52 -20.74 -9.42
CA VAL A 182 -9.70 -20.06 -8.13
C VAL A 182 -10.93 -19.16 -8.16
N LEU A 183 -11.16 -18.47 -9.28
CA LEU A 183 -12.32 -17.61 -9.54
C LEU A 183 -12.86 -17.90 -10.92
N LYS A 184 -14.18 -17.70 -11.08
CA LYS A 184 -14.82 -17.64 -12.39
C LYS A 184 -15.51 -16.29 -12.57
N GLU A 185 -15.41 -15.76 -13.80
CA GLU A 185 -16.09 -14.52 -14.18
C GLU A 185 -17.60 -14.61 -13.92
N ALA A 186 -18.20 -13.49 -13.52
CA ALA A 186 -19.61 -13.33 -13.18
C ALA A 186 -20.10 -14.06 -11.90
N GLU A 187 -19.27 -14.87 -11.24
CA GLU A 187 -19.60 -15.41 -9.91
C GLU A 187 -19.60 -14.30 -8.83
N GLU A 188 -20.36 -14.51 -7.77
CA GLU A 188 -20.36 -13.59 -6.62
C GLU A 188 -19.03 -13.64 -5.87
N GLY A 189 -18.53 -12.47 -5.47
CA GLY A 189 -17.29 -12.31 -4.72
C GLY A 189 -17.51 -12.11 -3.22
N GLU A 190 -17.06 -13.07 -2.42
CA GLU A 190 -17.13 -12.98 -0.95
C GLU A 190 -15.76 -12.95 -0.27
N VAL A 191 -14.69 -13.24 -1.01
CA VAL A 191 -13.33 -13.25 -0.49
C VAL A 191 -12.35 -12.58 -1.46
N LEU A 192 -11.31 -11.99 -0.91
CA LEU A 192 -10.09 -11.57 -1.60
C LEU A 192 -9.07 -12.70 -1.43
N TYR A 193 -8.23 -12.91 -2.43
CA TYR A 193 -7.13 -13.88 -2.36
C TYR A 193 -5.78 -13.17 -2.36
N VAL A 194 -4.89 -13.60 -1.45
CA VAL A 194 -3.47 -13.21 -1.43
C VAL A 194 -2.63 -14.44 -1.73
N VAL A 195 -1.70 -14.32 -2.69
CA VAL A 195 -0.82 -15.42 -3.05
C VAL A 195 0.30 -15.57 -2.02
N LEU A 196 0.27 -16.68 -1.27
CA LEU A 196 1.34 -17.03 -0.33
C LEU A 196 2.48 -17.78 -1.04
N ASN A 197 2.15 -18.67 -1.98
CA ASN A 197 3.12 -19.42 -2.78
C ASN A 197 2.50 -19.81 -4.12
N GLY A 198 3.33 -20.00 -5.15
CA GLY A 198 2.91 -20.36 -6.51
C GLY A 198 2.50 -19.15 -7.35
N THR A 199 1.87 -19.41 -8.50
CA THR A 199 1.46 -18.40 -9.47
C THR A 199 0.03 -18.61 -9.96
N VAL A 200 -0.69 -17.50 -10.13
CA VAL A 200 -2.09 -17.47 -10.63
C VAL A 200 -2.17 -16.58 -11.86
N GLU A 201 -2.74 -17.10 -12.92
CA GLU A 201 -3.06 -16.38 -14.16
C GLU A 201 -4.46 -15.78 -14.07
N ILE A 202 -4.56 -14.47 -14.32
CA ILE A 202 -5.84 -13.75 -14.45
C ILE A 202 -6.14 -13.54 -15.92
N PHE A 203 -7.33 -13.92 -16.38
CA PHE A 203 -7.71 -13.83 -17.78
C PHE A 203 -9.19 -13.58 -17.97
N THR A 204 -9.58 -13.15 -19.16
CA THR A 204 -10.96 -13.07 -19.64
C THR A 204 -11.11 -13.85 -20.92
N GLN A 205 -12.37 -14.08 -21.34
CA GLN A 205 -12.72 -14.71 -22.62
C GLN A 205 -13.61 -13.76 -23.40
N ASP A 206 -13.40 -13.73 -24.73
CA ASP A 206 -14.34 -13.09 -25.65
C ASP A 206 -15.53 -14.01 -25.96
N ASP A 207 -16.49 -13.52 -26.74
CA ASP A 207 -17.70 -14.26 -27.14
C ASP A 207 -17.38 -15.52 -27.94
N ASP A 208 -16.22 -15.58 -28.61
CA ASP A 208 -15.73 -16.73 -29.36
C ASP A 208 -14.95 -17.74 -28.49
N GLY A 209 -14.78 -17.43 -27.21
CA GLY A 209 -14.07 -18.26 -26.23
C GLY A 209 -12.55 -18.14 -26.28
N LYS A 210 -12.00 -17.14 -26.97
CA LYS A 210 -10.58 -16.88 -27.03
C LYS A 210 -10.13 -16.23 -25.73
N LEU A 211 -9.06 -16.78 -25.14
CA LEU A 211 -8.49 -16.31 -23.89
C LEU A 211 -7.60 -15.08 -24.11
N SER A 212 -7.75 -14.09 -23.23
CA SER A 212 -6.86 -12.94 -23.12
C SER A 212 -6.32 -12.83 -21.71
N ILE A 213 -5.00 -13.02 -21.55
CA ILE A 213 -4.31 -12.91 -20.26
C ILE A 213 -4.22 -11.44 -19.87
N LEU A 214 -4.70 -11.12 -18.68
CA LEU A 214 -4.69 -9.77 -18.09
C LEU A 214 -3.50 -9.56 -17.18
N ALA A 215 -3.15 -10.57 -16.36
CA ALA A 215 -2.05 -10.53 -15.41
C ALA A 215 -1.61 -11.93 -14.97
N GLU A 216 -0.40 -12.00 -14.42
CA GLU A 216 0.09 -13.13 -13.66
C GLU A 216 0.45 -12.66 -12.25
N HIS A 217 -0.04 -13.35 -11.23
CA HIS A 217 0.13 -13.00 -9.83
C HIS A 217 0.95 -14.06 -9.09
N GLY A 218 2.10 -13.66 -8.54
CA GLY A 218 2.94 -14.47 -7.66
C GLY A 218 2.82 -14.04 -6.19
N ARG A 219 3.72 -14.56 -5.37
CA ARG A 219 3.78 -14.28 -3.92
C ARG A 219 3.66 -12.78 -3.59
N GLY A 220 2.77 -12.45 -2.65
CA GLY A 220 2.52 -11.08 -2.21
C GLY A 220 1.59 -10.28 -3.11
N ASN A 221 1.12 -10.85 -4.22
CA ASN A 221 0.06 -10.24 -5.01
C ASN A 221 -1.31 -10.67 -4.47
N TYR A 222 -2.34 -9.89 -4.80
CA TYR A 222 -3.72 -10.19 -4.45
C TYR A 222 -4.65 -9.96 -5.64
N PHE A 223 -5.81 -10.61 -5.63
CA PHE A 223 -6.81 -10.52 -6.68
C PHE A 223 -8.22 -10.81 -6.15
N GLY A 224 -9.22 -10.44 -6.94
CA GLY A 224 -10.63 -10.62 -6.58
C GLY A 224 -11.20 -9.49 -5.73
N GLU A 225 -10.42 -8.45 -5.42
CA GLU A 225 -10.80 -7.30 -4.61
C GLU A 225 -11.93 -6.46 -5.23
N GLN A 226 -12.00 -6.42 -6.58
CA GLN A 226 -12.93 -5.54 -7.29
C GLN A 226 -14.40 -5.87 -7.00
N ALA A 227 -14.72 -7.16 -6.88
CA ALA A 227 -16.06 -7.62 -6.50
C ALA A 227 -16.45 -7.21 -5.06
N LEU A 228 -15.48 -6.89 -4.21
CA LEU A 228 -15.70 -6.60 -2.79
C LEU A 228 -15.83 -5.12 -2.49
N LEU A 229 -15.43 -4.26 -3.43
CA LEU A 229 -15.48 -2.80 -3.25
C LEU A 229 -16.91 -2.32 -3.04
N PRO A 230 -17.14 -1.34 -2.15
CA PRO A 230 -18.44 -0.69 -2.02
C PRO A 230 -18.91 -0.08 -3.35
N GLY A 231 -20.14 -0.38 -3.74
CA GLY A 231 -20.72 0.11 -5.00
C GLY A 231 -20.31 -0.68 -6.26
N SER A 232 -19.52 -1.76 -6.12
CA SER A 232 -19.30 -2.72 -7.23
C SER A 232 -20.55 -3.56 -7.49
N SER A 233 -20.56 -4.29 -8.62
CA SER A 233 -21.62 -5.27 -8.94
C SER A 233 -21.66 -6.45 -7.96
N GLY A 234 -20.62 -6.64 -7.13
CA GLY A 234 -20.43 -7.83 -6.32
C GLY A 234 -19.93 -9.05 -7.09
N LYS A 235 -19.78 -8.96 -8.42
CA LYS A 235 -19.40 -10.07 -9.30
C LYS A 235 -17.94 -9.99 -9.72
N ARG A 236 -17.32 -11.16 -9.93
CA ARG A 236 -15.97 -11.30 -10.45
C ARG A 236 -15.90 -10.77 -11.89
N ASN A 237 -14.88 -9.97 -12.18
CA ASN A 237 -14.68 -9.35 -13.51
C ASN A 237 -13.84 -10.22 -14.46
N ALA A 238 -13.18 -11.24 -13.94
CA ALA A 238 -12.27 -12.10 -14.70
C ALA A 238 -12.20 -13.49 -14.07
N TYR A 239 -11.59 -14.41 -14.82
CA TYR A 239 -11.21 -15.74 -14.35
C TYR A 239 -9.84 -15.66 -13.66
N ALA A 240 -9.61 -16.55 -12.68
CA ALA A 240 -8.29 -16.80 -12.10
C ALA A 240 -8.05 -18.32 -12.08
N ARG A 241 -6.89 -18.74 -12.57
CA ARG A 241 -6.47 -20.13 -12.65
C ARG A 241 -5.04 -20.28 -12.12
N SER A 242 -4.78 -21.35 -11.37
CA SER A 242 -3.45 -21.69 -10.91
C SER A 242 -2.57 -22.22 -12.04
N ASN A 243 -1.32 -21.74 -12.14
CA ASN A 243 -0.35 -22.27 -13.10
C ASN A 243 0.41 -23.48 -12.51
N ASP A 244 0.59 -23.51 -11.21
CA ASP A 244 1.24 -24.54 -10.40
C ASP A 244 0.43 -24.86 -9.14
N GLU A 245 0.96 -25.61 -8.19
CA GLU A 245 0.34 -25.74 -6.87
C GLU A 245 0.45 -24.41 -6.12
N VAL A 246 -0.68 -23.78 -5.84
CA VAL A 246 -0.79 -22.45 -5.23
C VAL A 246 -1.32 -22.55 -3.82
N LYS A 247 -0.69 -21.82 -2.89
CA LYS A 247 -1.23 -21.55 -1.55
C LYS A 247 -1.74 -20.13 -1.49
N LEU A 248 -3.01 -19.98 -1.13
CA LEU A 248 -3.72 -18.70 -1.08
C LEU A 248 -4.23 -18.43 0.33
N ILE A 249 -4.12 -17.18 0.75
CA ILE A 249 -4.79 -16.65 1.94
C ILE A 249 -6.12 -16.07 1.48
N GLN A 250 -7.23 -16.58 2.01
CA GLN A 250 -8.56 -16.03 1.79
C GLN A 250 -8.86 -14.96 2.83
N VAL A 251 -9.14 -13.74 2.39
CA VAL A 251 -9.52 -12.62 3.24
C VAL A 251 -11.00 -12.34 3.02
N PRO A 252 -11.87 -12.52 4.05
CA PRO A 252 -13.31 -12.29 3.93
C PRO A 252 -13.64 -10.84 3.56
N LYS A 253 -14.71 -10.65 2.82
CA LYS A 253 -15.22 -9.35 2.35
C LYS A 253 -15.40 -8.33 3.46
N ASP A 254 -15.95 -8.76 4.60
CA ASP A 254 -16.21 -7.84 5.72
C ASP A 254 -14.90 -7.33 6.32
N PHE A 255 -13.89 -8.20 6.45
CA PHE A 255 -12.58 -7.80 6.91
C PHE A 255 -11.87 -6.89 5.89
N PHE A 256 -11.91 -7.24 4.60
CA PHE A 256 -11.37 -6.38 3.54
C PHE A 256 -12.01 -4.99 3.56
N ARG A 257 -13.34 -4.90 3.72
CA ARG A 257 -14.06 -3.62 3.81
C ARG A 257 -13.67 -2.82 5.05
N LEU A 258 -13.45 -3.48 6.18
CA LEU A 258 -12.94 -2.81 7.37
C LEU A 258 -11.58 -2.16 7.11
N VAL A 259 -10.67 -2.88 6.43
CA VAL A 259 -9.34 -2.38 6.09
C VAL A 259 -9.42 -1.17 5.16
N ILE A 260 -10.15 -1.27 4.05
CA ILE A 260 -10.21 -0.17 3.06
C ILE A 260 -10.98 1.05 3.57
N ASN A 261 -11.93 0.88 4.48
CA ASN A 261 -12.66 2.02 5.07
C ASN A 261 -11.78 2.89 5.98
N ARG A 262 -10.64 2.38 6.43
CA ARG A 262 -9.66 3.13 7.24
C ARG A 262 -8.68 3.93 6.37
N ASP A 263 -8.54 3.58 5.08
CA ASP A 263 -7.61 4.21 4.14
C ASP A 263 -8.36 4.68 2.88
N SER A 264 -8.82 5.92 2.90
CA SER A 264 -9.55 6.52 1.76
C SER A 264 -8.69 6.61 0.50
N VAL A 265 -7.38 6.78 0.64
CA VAL A 265 -6.43 6.86 -0.48
C VAL A 265 -6.31 5.49 -1.16
N LEU A 266 -6.21 4.44 -0.37
CA LEU A 266 -6.23 3.06 -0.87
C LEU A 266 -7.56 2.73 -1.56
N TYR A 267 -8.69 3.10 -0.94
CA TYR A 267 -10.01 2.91 -1.52
C TYR A 267 -10.14 3.55 -2.90
N ASP A 268 -9.76 4.84 -3.02
CA ASP A 268 -9.82 5.58 -4.27
C ASP A 268 -8.88 4.99 -5.34
N ALA A 269 -7.70 4.50 -4.92
CA ALA A 269 -6.76 3.82 -5.81
C ALA A 269 -7.36 2.52 -6.38
N LEU A 270 -7.90 1.66 -5.51
CA LEU A 270 -8.52 0.40 -5.93
C LEU A 270 -9.71 0.62 -6.85
N LYS A 271 -10.53 1.65 -6.57
CA LYS A 271 -11.66 2.03 -7.42
C LYS A 271 -11.19 2.45 -8.81
N LYS A 272 -10.20 3.33 -8.92
CA LYS A 272 -9.65 3.77 -10.22
C LYS A 272 -9.04 2.61 -11.00
N ILE A 273 -8.33 1.71 -10.32
CA ILE A 273 -7.76 0.50 -10.93
C ILE A 273 -8.89 -0.36 -11.51
N GLY A 274 -9.95 -0.60 -10.72
CA GLY A 274 -11.09 -1.39 -11.15
C GLY A 274 -11.83 -0.81 -12.36
N GLU A 275 -12.02 0.50 -12.39
CA GLU A 275 -12.63 1.19 -13.54
C GLU A 275 -11.76 1.02 -14.81
N ALA A 276 -10.44 1.12 -14.68
CA ALA A 276 -9.50 0.93 -15.79
C ALA A 276 -9.48 -0.53 -16.30
N GLN A 277 -9.44 -1.50 -15.39
CA GLN A 277 -9.48 -2.92 -15.71
C GLN A 277 -10.80 -3.32 -16.38
N LYS A 278 -11.94 -2.84 -15.86
CA LYS A 278 -13.25 -3.10 -16.45
C LYS A 278 -13.33 -2.59 -17.89
N LYS A 279 -12.84 -1.38 -18.14
CA LYS A 279 -12.80 -0.83 -19.50
C LYS A 279 -11.95 -1.71 -20.44
N GLU A 280 -10.80 -2.17 -19.98
CA GLU A 280 -9.92 -3.05 -20.76
C GLU A 280 -10.60 -4.39 -21.09
N ILE A 281 -11.29 -5.01 -20.12
CA ILE A 281 -12.05 -6.24 -20.32
C ILE A 281 -13.19 -6.02 -21.32
N ASP A 282 -13.97 -4.93 -21.15
CA ASP A 282 -15.07 -4.58 -22.07
C ASP A 282 -14.58 -4.36 -23.51
N ASP A 283 -13.37 -3.78 -23.69
CA ASP A 283 -12.76 -3.55 -25.00
C ASP A 283 -12.30 -4.89 -25.64
N ILE A 284 -11.77 -5.82 -24.85
CA ILE A 284 -11.37 -7.17 -25.30
C ILE A 284 -12.59 -7.99 -25.71
N GLN A 285 -13.66 -7.96 -24.91
CA GLN A 285 -14.87 -8.77 -25.16
C GLN A 285 -15.65 -8.30 -26.40
N LYS A 286 -15.47 -7.07 -26.86
CA LYS A 286 -16.11 -6.49 -28.06
C LYS A 286 -15.29 -6.62 -29.34
N SER A 287 -14.04 -7.08 -29.25
CA SER A 287 -13.11 -7.19 -30.39
C SER A 287 -13.12 -8.60 -30.99
#